data_fad4582f273ac13a64010c7fbdb1e780
#
_entry.id   fad4582f273ac13a64010c7fbdb1e780
#
_cell.length_a   1.000
_cell.length_b   1.000
_cell.length_c   1.000
_cell.angle_alpha   90.00
_cell.angle_beta   90.00
_cell.angle_gamma   90.00
#
_symmetry.space_group_name_H-M   'P 1'
#
loop_
_entity.id
_entity.type
_entity.pdbx_description
1 polymer ?
#
loop_
_entity_poly.entity_id
_entity_poly.type
_entity_poly.pdbx_seq_one_letter_code
_entity_poly.pdbx_strand_id
1 'polypeptide(L)'
;MYLYGTKWNGKGYDENGNIIYELINGNGLVKEYDNDGNLIFEGEYLNGKRNGKGKEYDYDGKLEFEGEYLNGKRYGKGKEYYNGKLEFEGEYLNDLKNGKGKEYDYNGTLRFEGEYSNGKAQY
;
A
#
# COMPACT_ATOMS: atom_id res chain seq x y z
N MET A 1 15.31 16.59 -4.06
CA MET A 1 15.74 15.19 -4.04
C MET A 1 14.74 14.29 -4.73
N TYR A 2 15.24 13.32 -5.46
CA TYR A 2 14.37 12.45 -6.27
C TYR A 2 14.61 10.98 -5.99
N LEU A 3 13.57 10.18 -6.10
CA LEU A 3 13.61 8.73 -5.92
C LEU A 3 13.40 8.02 -7.26
N TYR A 4 14.30 8.21 -8.20
CA TYR A 4 14.14 7.65 -9.53
C TYR A 4 15.01 6.41 -9.73
N GLY A 5 14.67 5.34 -9.00
CA GLY A 5 15.35 4.06 -9.16
C GLY A 5 16.81 4.04 -8.71
N THR A 6 17.28 5.11 -8.08
CA THR A 6 18.66 5.21 -7.63
C THR A 6 18.80 4.58 -6.26
N LYS A 7 19.77 3.71 -6.10
CA LYS A 7 20.06 3.07 -4.83
C LYS A 7 20.95 3.94 -3.97
N TRP A 8 20.35 4.71 -3.08
CA TRP A 8 21.08 5.54 -2.14
C TRP A 8 20.20 5.88 -0.94
N ASN A 9 20.83 6.17 0.17
CA ASN A 9 20.11 6.58 1.37
C ASN A 9 19.79 8.06 1.25
N GLY A 10 18.58 8.42 1.67
CA GLY A 10 18.20 9.81 1.63
C GLY A 10 16.80 10.05 2.14
N LYS A 11 16.46 11.31 2.28
CA LYS A 11 15.17 11.75 2.76
C LYS A 11 14.68 12.87 1.87
N GLY A 12 13.38 12.86 1.58
CA GLY A 12 12.73 13.97 0.91
C GLY A 12 11.93 14.75 1.92
N TYR A 13 11.86 16.06 1.73
CA TYR A 13 11.17 16.95 2.65
C TYR A 13 10.16 17.79 1.89
N ASP A 14 9.05 18.15 2.57
CA ASP A 14 8.13 19.14 2.03
C ASP A 14 8.68 20.56 2.29
N GLU A 15 7.93 21.58 1.87
CA GLU A 15 8.36 22.98 2.02
C GLU A 15 8.46 23.44 3.48
N ASN A 16 7.84 22.71 4.40
CA ASN A 16 7.87 23.01 5.82
C ASN A 16 8.97 22.22 6.56
N GLY A 17 9.74 21.44 5.83
CA GLY A 17 10.83 20.66 6.42
C GLY A 17 10.41 19.31 6.98
N ASN A 18 9.17 18.88 6.76
CA ASN A 18 8.71 17.57 7.20
C ASN A 18 9.19 16.49 6.25
N ILE A 19 9.59 15.35 6.81
CA ILE A 19 10.01 14.21 6.01
C ILE A 19 8.80 13.63 5.28
N ILE A 20 8.86 13.57 3.97
CA ILE A 20 7.78 13.01 3.16
C ILE A 20 8.10 11.62 2.65
N TYR A 21 9.39 11.30 2.54
CA TYR A 21 9.81 9.93 2.25
C TYR A 21 11.23 9.72 2.76
N GLU A 22 11.58 8.45 2.90
CA GLU A 22 12.92 8.05 3.33
C GLU A 22 13.34 6.79 2.57
N LEU A 23 14.49 6.84 1.91
CA LEU A 23 15.09 5.69 1.24
C LEU A 23 16.00 4.99 2.23
N ILE A 24 15.73 3.72 2.49
CA ILE A 24 16.38 2.97 3.56
C ILE A 24 17.35 1.95 2.98
N ASN A 25 18.60 1.96 3.52
CA ASN A 25 19.64 0.99 3.19
C ASN A 25 20.01 0.91 1.71
N GLY A 26 19.63 1.91 0.92
CA GLY A 26 20.00 1.95 -0.49
C GLY A 26 19.43 0.83 -1.34
N ASN A 27 18.40 0.12 -0.86
CA ASN A 27 17.84 -1.04 -1.54
C ASN A 27 16.50 -0.79 -2.19
N GLY A 28 16.13 0.48 -2.36
CA GLY A 28 14.83 0.82 -2.92
C GLY A 28 13.67 0.70 -1.94
N LEU A 29 13.96 0.50 -0.65
CA LEU A 29 12.95 0.52 0.40
C LEU A 29 12.70 1.97 0.81
N VAL A 30 11.43 2.35 0.86
CA VAL A 30 11.02 3.73 1.12
C VAL A 30 9.97 3.78 2.22
N LYS A 31 10.07 4.79 3.07
CA LYS A 31 9.00 5.17 4.00
C LYS A 31 8.46 6.52 3.57
N GLU A 32 7.14 6.63 3.48
CA GLU A 32 6.47 7.89 3.14
C GLU A 32 5.73 8.40 4.35
N TYR A 33 5.74 9.72 4.55
CA TYR A 33 5.12 10.37 5.69
C TYR A 33 4.16 11.46 5.22
N ASP A 34 3.09 11.68 6.01
CA ASP A 34 2.19 12.79 5.74
C ASP A 34 2.78 14.08 6.30
N ASN A 35 2.05 15.19 6.17
CA ASN A 35 2.50 16.51 6.62
C ASN A 35 2.70 16.60 8.12
N ASP A 36 2.07 15.72 8.89
CA ASP A 36 2.17 15.70 10.34
C ASP A 36 3.25 14.72 10.84
N GLY A 37 3.98 14.11 9.91
CA GLY A 37 5.04 13.17 10.26
C GLY A 37 4.55 11.76 10.53
N ASN A 38 3.32 11.43 10.20
CA ASN A 38 2.80 10.07 10.37
C ASN A 38 3.20 9.19 9.21
N LEU A 39 3.65 7.99 9.52
CA LEU A 39 3.98 7.01 8.49
C LEU A 39 2.71 6.59 7.75
N ILE A 40 2.70 6.75 6.43
CA ILE A 40 1.55 6.39 5.60
C ILE A 40 1.83 5.22 4.66
N PHE A 41 3.09 4.96 4.37
CA PHE A 41 3.47 3.85 3.50
C PHE A 41 4.89 3.42 3.81
N GLU A 42 5.15 2.12 3.72
CA GLU A 42 6.51 1.60 3.65
C GLU A 42 6.56 0.44 2.68
N GLY A 43 7.59 0.39 1.87
CA GLY A 43 7.71 -0.68 0.89
C GLY A 43 8.76 -0.41 -0.17
N GLU A 44 8.69 -1.20 -1.22
CA GLU A 44 9.67 -1.16 -2.30
C GLU A 44 9.29 -0.12 -3.36
N TYR A 45 10.32 0.53 -3.88
CA TYR A 45 10.19 1.49 -4.96
C TYR A 45 11.04 1.08 -6.14
N LEU A 46 10.58 1.43 -7.32
CA LEU A 46 11.35 1.31 -8.56
C LEU A 46 11.01 2.50 -9.44
N ASN A 47 12.04 3.18 -9.94
CA ASN A 47 11.89 4.34 -10.82
C ASN A 47 10.97 5.42 -10.24
N GLY A 48 11.10 5.67 -8.93
CA GLY A 48 10.34 6.72 -8.25
C GLY A 48 8.90 6.36 -7.91
N LYS A 49 8.51 5.10 -8.07
CA LYS A 49 7.14 4.66 -7.80
C LYS A 49 7.12 3.42 -6.94
N ARG A 50 6.03 3.25 -6.19
CA ARG A 50 5.80 2.02 -5.44
C ARG A 50 5.81 0.84 -6.42
N ASN A 51 6.61 -0.16 -6.13
CA ASN A 51 6.73 -1.32 -6.99
C ASN A 51 7.27 -2.49 -6.19
N GLY A 52 6.54 -3.60 -6.17
CA GLY A 52 6.86 -4.73 -5.31
C GLY A 52 5.97 -4.73 -4.08
N LYS A 53 6.51 -5.15 -2.94
CA LYS A 53 5.72 -5.28 -1.70
C LYS A 53 5.66 -3.98 -0.94
N GLY A 54 4.50 -3.70 -0.33
CA GLY A 54 4.34 -2.51 0.48
C GLY A 54 3.17 -2.59 1.44
N LYS A 55 3.14 -1.62 2.36
CA LYS A 55 2.11 -1.49 3.39
C LYS A 55 1.66 -0.05 3.50
N GLU A 56 0.36 0.15 3.64
CA GLU A 56 -0.24 1.48 3.85
C GLU A 56 -0.86 1.53 5.24
N TYR A 57 -0.78 2.68 5.88
CA TYR A 57 -1.26 2.90 7.25
C TYR A 57 -2.28 4.01 7.32
N ASP A 58 -3.24 3.88 8.25
CA ASP A 58 -4.25 4.92 8.49
C ASP A 58 -3.71 5.99 9.47
N TYR A 59 -4.54 6.97 9.81
CA TYR A 59 -4.18 8.06 10.70
C TYR A 59 -3.73 7.61 12.08
N ASP A 60 -4.23 6.48 12.53
CA ASP A 60 -3.91 5.95 13.85
C ASP A 60 -2.67 5.08 13.82
N GLY A 61 -2.03 4.95 12.67
CA GLY A 61 -0.86 4.11 12.50
C GLY A 61 -1.18 2.64 12.35
N LYS A 62 -2.45 2.31 12.13
CA LYS A 62 -2.86 0.92 11.95
C LYS A 62 -2.70 0.51 10.49
N LEU A 63 -2.35 -0.74 10.27
CA LEU A 63 -2.22 -1.29 8.94
C LEU A 63 -3.58 -1.23 8.22
N GLU A 64 -3.58 -0.62 7.05
CA GLU A 64 -4.79 -0.45 6.23
C GLU A 64 -4.75 -1.34 4.99
N PHE A 65 -3.56 -1.53 4.43
CA PHE A 65 -3.37 -2.38 3.27
C PHE A 65 -1.97 -2.95 3.27
N GLU A 66 -1.85 -4.21 2.86
CA GLU A 66 -0.54 -4.78 2.53
C GLU A 66 -0.68 -5.62 1.27
N GLY A 67 0.29 -5.52 0.40
CA GLY A 67 0.24 -6.26 -0.85
C GLY A 67 1.29 -5.82 -1.84
N GLU A 68 1.00 -6.07 -3.10
CA GLU A 68 1.94 -5.80 -4.19
C GLU A 68 1.53 -4.56 -4.97
N TYR A 69 2.52 -3.92 -5.56
CA TYR A 69 2.36 -2.70 -6.34
C TYR A 69 3.08 -2.84 -7.67
N LEU A 70 2.55 -2.19 -8.68
CA LEU A 70 3.18 -2.06 -9.99
C LEU A 70 2.97 -0.65 -10.49
N ASN A 71 4.07 0.06 -10.76
CA ASN A 71 4.05 1.43 -11.26
C ASN A 71 3.19 2.38 -10.41
N GLY A 72 3.29 2.24 -9.08
CA GLY A 72 2.61 3.10 -8.14
C GLY A 72 1.20 2.67 -7.76
N LYS A 73 0.68 1.60 -8.34
CA LYS A 73 -0.69 1.15 -8.10
C LYS A 73 -0.72 -0.26 -7.53
N ARG A 74 -1.74 -0.54 -6.74
CA ARG A 74 -1.97 -1.88 -6.21
C ARG A 74 -2.16 -2.85 -7.37
N TYR A 75 -1.48 -3.98 -7.28
CA TYR A 75 -1.44 -4.98 -8.34
C TYR A 75 -1.22 -6.35 -7.71
N GLY A 76 -1.80 -7.41 -8.31
CA GLY A 76 -1.60 -8.74 -7.79
C GLY A 76 -2.30 -8.95 -6.46
N LYS A 77 -1.69 -9.67 -5.53
CA LYS A 77 -2.33 -10.04 -4.28
C LYS A 77 -2.21 -8.96 -3.23
N GLY A 78 -3.29 -8.73 -2.49
CA GLY A 78 -3.29 -7.77 -1.41
C GLY A 78 -4.36 -8.05 -0.37
N LYS A 79 -4.23 -7.38 0.77
CA LYS A 79 -5.15 -7.50 1.90
C LYS A 79 -5.50 -6.11 2.42
N GLU A 80 -6.78 -5.89 2.68
CA GLU A 80 -7.26 -4.65 3.28
C GLU A 80 -7.72 -4.90 4.70
N TYR A 81 -7.43 -3.95 5.58
CA TYR A 81 -7.78 -4.02 6.98
C TYR A 81 -8.58 -2.80 7.40
N TYR A 82 -9.48 -2.99 8.35
CA TYR A 82 -10.21 -1.89 8.97
C TYR A 82 -10.08 -2.03 10.49
N ASN A 83 -9.50 -1.01 11.13
CA ASN A 83 -9.21 -1.04 12.56
C ASN A 83 -8.44 -2.30 12.98
N GLY A 84 -7.46 -2.70 12.15
CA GLY A 84 -6.61 -3.85 12.43
C GLY A 84 -7.23 -5.19 12.11
N LYS A 85 -8.44 -5.22 11.57
CA LYS A 85 -9.12 -6.49 11.22
C LYS A 85 -9.15 -6.69 9.73
N LEU A 86 -8.87 -7.90 9.30
CA LEU A 86 -8.89 -8.26 7.88
C LEU A 86 -10.31 -8.13 7.35
N GLU A 87 -10.47 -7.32 6.30
CA GLU A 87 -11.75 -7.04 5.69
C GLU A 87 -11.85 -7.63 4.29
N PHE A 88 -10.73 -7.68 3.58
CA PHE A 88 -10.69 -8.21 2.22
C PHE A 88 -9.30 -8.79 1.94
N GLU A 89 -9.27 -9.88 1.19
CA GLU A 89 -8.04 -10.37 0.59
C GLU A 89 -8.34 -10.86 -0.83
N GLY A 90 -7.45 -10.52 -1.75
CA GLY A 90 -7.67 -10.92 -3.14
C GLY A 90 -6.74 -10.23 -4.10
N GLU A 91 -7.18 -10.19 -5.35
CA GLU A 91 -6.38 -9.68 -6.46
C GLU A 91 -6.76 -8.25 -6.84
N TYR A 92 -5.76 -7.50 -7.25
CA TYR A 92 -5.89 -6.10 -7.64
C TYR A 92 -5.33 -5.87 -9.03
N LEU A 93 -5.89 -4.89 -9.71
CA LEU A 93 -5.37 -4.37 -10.97
C LEU A 93 -5.65 -2.88 -11.01
N ASN A 94 -4.59 -2.07 -11.21
CA ASN A 94 -4.70 -0.61 -11.27
C ASN A 94 -5.46 -0.02 -10.09
N ASP A 95 -5.08 -0.40 -8.86
CA ASP A 95 -5.67 0.04 -7.60
C ASP A 95 -7.07 -0.51 -7.29
N LEU A 96 -7.66 -1.26 -8.18
CA LEU A 96 -9.02 -1.78 -8.00
C LEU A 96 -9.01 -3.28 -7.78
N LYS A 97 -9.94 -3.76 -6.96
CA LYS A 97 -10.17 -5.19 -6.80
C LYS A 97 -10.55 -5.77 -8.16
N ASN A 98 -9.83 -6.79 -8.59
CA ASN A 98 -10.07 -7.39 -9.89
C ASN A 98 -9.54 -8.81 -9.91
N GLY A 99 -10.41 -9.77 -10.19
CA GLY A 99 -10.10 -11.18 -10.09
C GLY A 99 -10.72 -11.80 -8.85
N LYS A 100 -10.07 -12.79 -8.28
CA LYS A 100 -10.62 -13.51 -7.13
C LYS A 100 -10.41 -12.74 -5.84
N GLY A 101 -11.42 -12.81 -4.95
CA GLY A 101 -11.32 -12.16 -3.66
C GLY A 101 -12.26 -12.73 -2.62
N LYS A 102 -11.98 -12.39 -1.37
CA LYS A 102 -12.77 -12.80 -0.20
C LYS A 102 -13.03 -11.60 0.67
N GLU A 103 -14.27 -11.44 1.11
CA GLU A 103 -14.64 -10.40 2.06
C GLU A 103 -15.03 -11.02 3.39
N TYR A 104 -14.66 -10.35 4.46
CA TYR A 104 -14.93 -10.79 5.83
C TYR A 104 -15.73 -9.73 6.57
N ASP A 105 -16.63 -10.20 7.45
CA ASP A 105 -17.36 -9.28 8.31
C ASP A 105 -16.49 -8.88 9.51
N TYR A 106 -17.06 -8.03 10.36
CA TYR A 106 -16.35 -7.50 11.51
C TYR A 106 -15.89 -8.58 12.50
N ASN A 107 -16.53 -9.70 12.51
CA ASN A 107 -16.20 -10.83 13.38
C ASN A 107 -15.17 -11.78 12.77
N GLY A 108 -14.72 -11.49 11.55
CA GLY A 108 -13.78 -12.35 10.84
C GLY A 108 -14.45 -13.50 10.08
N THR A 109 -15.77 -13.49 9.99
CA THR A 109 -16.50 -14.52 9.26
C THR A 109 -16.51 -14.21 7.77
N LEU A 110 -16.26 -15.21 6.95
CA LEU A 110 -16.31 -15.06 5.49
C LEU A 110 -17.71 -14.67 5.06
N ARG A 111 -17.85 -13.53 4.39
CA ARG A 111 -19.11 -12.99 3.93
C ARG A 111 -19.35 -13.22 2.44
N PHE A 112 -18.29 -13.16 1.65
CA PHE A 112 -18.37 -13.33 0.21
C PHE A 112 -17.04 -13.85 -0.31
N GLU A 113 -17.11 -14.76 -1.26
CA GLU A 113 -15.94 -15.24 -1.98
C GLU A 113 -16.34 -15.38 -3.44
N GLY A 114 -15.58 -14.72 -4.32
CA GLY A 114 -15.91 -14.76 -5.74
C GLY A 114 -15.07 -13.82 -6.57
N GLU A 115 -15.60 -13.44 -7.71
CA GLU A 115 -14.90 -12.60 -8.68
C GLU A 115 -15.24 -11.13 -8.48
N TYR A 116 -14.24 -10.29 -8.77
CA TYR A 116 -14.36 -8.83 -8.77
C TYR A 116 -13.99 -8.30 -10.14
N SER A 117 -14.65 -7.24 -10.55
CA SER A 117 -14.34 -6.53 -11.77
C SER A 117 -14.40 -5.03 -11.52
N ASN A 118 -13.29 -4.34 -11.76
CA ASN A 118 -13.18 -2.88 -11.56
C ASN A 118 -13.67 -2.43 -10.17
N GLY A 119 -13.31 -3.17 -9.15
CA GLY A 119 -13.63 -2.85 -7.77
C GLY A 119 -14.95 -3.39 -7.26
N LYS A 120 -15.74 -4.04 -8.10
CA LYS A 120 -17.09 -4.50 -7.74
C LYS A 120 -17.19 -6.01 -7.68
N ALA A 121 -17.81 -6.51 -6.62
CA ALA A 121 -18.10 -7.93 -6.50
C ALA A 121 -19.10 -8.35 -7.56
N GLN A 122 -18.86 -9.51 -8.15
CA GLN A 122 -19.72 -10.09 -9.18
C GLN A 122 -20.58 -11.18 -8.55
N TYR A 123 -21.68 -10.78 -7.99
CA TYR A 123 -22.60 -11.69 -7.31
C TYR A 123 -23.30 -12.64 -8.29
#